data_d3e765a7b36a7595cc16b4200348cede
#
_entry.id   d3e765a7b36a7595cc16b4200348cede
#
_cell.length_a   1.000
_cell.length_b   1.000
_cell.length_c   1.000
_cell.angle_alpha   90.00
_cell.angle_beta   90.00
_cell.angle_gamma   90.00
#
_symmetry.space_group_name_H-M   'P 1'
#
loop_
_entity.id
_entity.type
_entity.pdbx_description
1 polymer ?
#
loop_
_entity_poly.entity_id
_entity_poly.type
_entity_poly.pdbx_seq_one_letter_code
_entity_poly.pdbx_strand_id
1 'polypeptide(L)'
;MNILVIEDSSYQRQLISAMIADSGFKAICTSGCKEALDVLAITSIDLILMDIEMPDMNGFELTKIIRSTYPEWMPIIFLSANDSEAYLTKGIDAGGDDYLTKPVKQVVLAAKIRAMERISLMKSALDQANKQLELLSSIDPLTQVLNRRGLSPILNDSWKNNLKESAELSLLMLDIDCFKLYNDNYGHQQGDDCLVEVANIFSQVLDQSRDVIGRYGGEEFIIALPYTPIESARFKAQEIINTLLSAKIAHEYSTVLPYVSVSIGVSSTSYGASSLEQLIKQADLAMYQAKENRRNQYAVFNAG
;
A
#
# COMPACT_ATOMS: atom_id res chain seq x y z
N MET A 1 -19.81 7.61 -18.10
CA MET A 1 -18.95 8.63 -17.44
C MET A 1 -19.79 9.74 -16.86
N ASN A 2 -19.49 10.15 -15.63
CA ASN A 2 -19.99 11.36 -14.98
C ASN A 2 -18.95 12.49 -15.21
N ILE A 3 -19.32 13.54 -15.89
CA ILE A 3 -18.43 14.66 -16.23
C ILE A 3 -18.83 15.87 -15.40
N LEU A 4 -17.92 16.35 -14.55
CA LEU A 4 -18.14 17.57 -13.79
C LEU A 4 -17.77 18.77 -14.65
N VAL A 5 -18.70 19.68 -14.83
CA VAL A 5 -18.51 20.95 -15.55
C VAL A 5 -18.49 22.08 -14.52
N ILE A 6 -17.34 22.75 -14.41
CA ILE A 6 -17.14 23.88 -13.51
C ILE A 6 -16.99 25.12 -14.37
N GLU A 7 -18.04 25.95 -14.43
CA GLU A 7 -18.14 27.11 -15.32
C GLU A 7 -19.08 28.13 -14.69
N ASP A 8 -18.65 29.36 -14.51
CA ASP A 8 -19.43 30.40 -13.85
C ASP A 8 -20.56 30.97 -14.74
N SER A 9 -20.32 31.06 -16.05
CA SER A 9 -21.31 31.49 -17.01
C SER A 9 -22.45 30.48 -17.19
N SER A 10 -23.65 30.85 -16.77
CA SER A 10 -24.83 29.96 -16.91
C SER A 10 -25.11 29.54 -18.36
N TYR A 11 -24.86 30.43 -19.30
CA TYR A 11 -25.04 30.17 -20.73
C TYR A 11 -24.01 29.13 -21.23
N GLN A 12 -22.73 29.33 -20.93
CA GLN A 12 -21.67 28.41 -21.37
C GLN A 12 -21.84 27.04 -20.70
N ARG A 13 -22.18 27.02 -19.41
CA ARG A 13 -22.45 25.80 -18.65
C ARG A 13 -23.59 24.97 -19.27
N GLN A 14 -24.70 25.59 -19.65
CA GLN A 14 -25.81 24.91 -20.33
C GLN A 14 -25.42 24.38 -21.72
N LEU A 15 -24.67 25.18 -22.48
CA LEU A 15 -24.22 24.77 -23.82
C LEU A 15 -23.28 23.54 -23.73
N ILE A 16 -22.30 23.57 -22.83
CA ILE A 16 -21.36 22.45 -22.62
C ILE A 16 -22.11 21.21 -22.12
N SER A 17 -23.05 21.39 -21.18
CA SER A 17 -23.89 20.28 -20.68
C SER A 17 -24.68 19.61 -21.79
N ALA A 18 -25.27 20.38 -22.69
CA ALA A 18 -26.00 19.83 -23.86
C ALA A 18 -25.06 19.07 -24.80
N MET A 19 -23.85 19.59 -25.08
CA MET A 19 -22.84 18.93 -25.91
C MET A 19 -22.37 17.58 -25.31
N ILE A 20 -22.26 17.52 -23.98
CA ILE A 20 -21.90 16.30 -23.25
C ILE A 20 -23.02 15.28 -23.37
N ALA A 21 -24.27 15.69 -23.14
CA ALA A 21 -25.44 14.83 -23.24
C ALA A 21 -25.62 14.26 -24.66
N ASP A 22 -25.46 15.08 -25.70
CA ASP A 22 -25.47 14.67 -27.10
C ASP A 22 -24.37 13.64 -27.44
N SER A 23 -23.26 13.66 -26.68
CA SER A 23 -22.15 12.70 -26.81
C SER A 23 -22.38 11.39 -26.03
N GLY A 24 -23.54 11.27 -25.34
CA GLY A 24 -23.92 10.07 -24.58
C GLY A 24 -23.37 10.01 -23.15
N PHE A 25 -22.87 11.12 -22.61
CA PHE A 25 -22.32 11.20 -21.25
C PHE A 25 -23.24 12.00 -20.31
N LYS A 26 -23.03 11.86 -19.00
CA LYS A 26 -23.78 12.60 -17.98
C LYS A 26 -23.01 13.81 -17.51
N ALA A 27 -23.55 15.01 -17.68
CA ALA A 27 -23.00 16.24 -17.13
C ALA A 27 -23.54 16.48 -15.71
N ILE A 28 -22.62 16.87 -14.81
CA ILE A 28 -22.91 17.41 -13.47
C ILE A 28 -22.32 18.81 -13.48
N CYS A 29 -23.15 19.83 -13.27
CA CYS A 29 -22.77 21.21 -13.48
C CYS A 29 -22.66 21.94 -12.14
N THR A 30 -21.60 22.74 -11.99
CA THR A 30 -21.39 23.63 -10.84
C THR A 30 -21.00 25.03 -11.33
N SER A 31 -21.34 26.03 -10.54
CA SER A 31 -21.14 27.44 -10.88
C SER A 31 -19.85 28.03 -10.33
N GLY A 32 -19.09 27.27 -9.52
CA GLY A 32 -17.87 27.73 -8.89
C GLY A 32 -17.15 26.67 -8.08
N CYS A 33 -16.03 27.06 -7.49
CA CYS A 33 -15.10 26.15 -6.85
C CYS A 33 -15.65 25.43 -5.63
N LYS A 34 -16.41 26.13 -4.78
CA LYS A 34 -16.97 25.55 -3.56
C LYS A 34 -17.96 24.43 -3.88
N GLU A 35 -18.91 24.72 -4.77
CA GLU A 35 -19.91 23.73 -5.21
C GLU A 35 -19.24 22.51 -5.86
N ALA A 36 -18.17 22.74 -6.63
CA ALA A 36 -17.40 21.66 -7.24
C ALA A 36 -16.75 20.74 -6.20
N LEU A 37 -16.15 21.27 -5.14
CA LEU A 37 -15.57 20.49 -4.05
C LEU A 37 -16.64 19.71 -3.28
N ASP A 38 -17.81 20.30 -3.03
CA ASP A 38 -18.93 19.65 -2.39
C ASP A 38 -19.42 18.44 -3.23
N VAL A 39 -19.52 18.60 -4.56
CA VAL A 39 -19.88 17.50 -5.48
C VAL A 39 -18.84 16.40 -5.50
N LEU A 40 -17.55 16.75 -5.56
CA LEU A 40 -16.44 15.78 -5.55
C LEU A 40 -16.40 14.96 -4.26
N ALA A 41 -16.84 15.52 -3.13
CA ALA A 41 -16.87 14.82 -1.86
C ALA A 41 -17.94 13.70 -1.78
N ILE A 42 -19.02 13.81 -2.58
CA ILE A 42 -20.17 12.90 -2.47
C ILE A 42 -20.51 12.13 -3.77
N THR A 43 -19.87 12.49 -4.87
CA THR A 43 -20.19 11.92 -6.18
C THR A 43 -18.93 11.46 -6.89
N SER A 44 -18.94 10.23 -7.42
CA SER A 44 -17.85 9.74 -8.26
C SER A 44 -17.88 10.46 -9.61
N ILE A 45 -16.79 11.16 -9.91
CA ILE A 45 -16.55 11.91 -11.14
C ILE A 45 -15.47 11.23 -11.94
N ASP A 46 -15.70 11.06 -13.25
CA ASP A 46 -14.77 10.38 -14.15
C ASP A 46 -13.91 11.36 -14.96
N LEU A 47 -14.34 12.62 -15.10
CA LEU A 47 -13.64 13.68 -15.82
C LEU A 47 -14.15 15.06 -15.37
N ILE A 48 -13.24 16.04 -15.31
CA ILE A 48 -13.56 17.44 -15.01
C ILE A 48 -13.33 18.29 -16.27
N LEU A 49 -14.30 19.12 -16.60
CA LEU A 49 -14.15 20.28 -17.49
C LEU A 49 -14.11 21.52 -16.61
N MET A 50 -13.00 22.21 -16.61
CA MET A 50 -12.68 23.28 -15.68
C MET A 50 -12.49 24.60 -16.40
N ASP A 51 -13.36 25.57 -16.15
CA ASP A 51 -13.05 26.93 -16.56
C ASP A 51 -11.86 27.49 -15.78
N ILE A 52 -10.98 28.18 -16.47
CA ILE A 52 -9.82 28.82 -15.84
C ILE A 52 -10.22 30.14 -15.19
N GLU A 53 -11.06 30.92 -15.85
CA GLU A 53 -11.41 32.28 -15.43
C GLU A 53 -12.72 32.27 -14.63
N MET A 54 -12.61 32.10 -13.32
CA MET A 54 -13.74 32.14 -12.39
C MET A 54 -13.54 33.23 -11.33
N PRO A 55 -14.63 33.84 -10.81
CA PRO A 55 -14.52 35.05 -9.96
C PRO A 55 -13.91 34.77 -8.57
N ASP A 56 -14.13 33.59 -7.98
CA ASP A 56 -13.73 33.31 -6.59
C ASP A 56 -12.32 32.73 -6.50
N MET A 57 -11.98 31.82 -7.38
CA MET A 57 -10.69 31.13 -7.45
C MET A 57 -10.48 30.68 -8.91
N ASN A 58 -9.27 30.85 -9.43
CA ASN A 58 -9.00 30.43 -10.79
C ASN A 58 -8.89 28.89 -10.89
N GLY A 59 -9.16 28.35 -12.10
CA GLY A 59 -9.18 26.91 -12.33
C GLY A 59 -7.84 26.21 -12.05
N PHE A 60 -6.70 26.89 -12.17
CA PHE A 60 -5.38 26.33 -11.86
C PHE A 60 -5.20 26.10 -10.35
N GLU A 61 -5.68 27.04 -9.53
CA GLU A 61 -5.63 26.90 -8.07
C GLU A 61 -6.53 25.77 -7.59
N LEU A 62 -7.76 25.69 -8.13
CA LEU A 62 -8.68 24.60 -7.82
C LEU A 62 -8.10 23.24 -8.22
N THR A 63 -7.43 23.16 -9.37
CA THR A 63 -6.76 21.93 -9.82
C THR A 63 -5.71 21.45 -8.83
N LYS A 64 -4.87 22.35 -8.31
CA LYS A 64 -3.88 21.99 -7.28
C LYS A 64 -4.53 21.45 -6.00
N ILE A 65 -5.63 22.03 -5.57
CA ILE A 65 -6.40 21.54 -4.42
C ILE A 65 -6.95 20.14 -4.71
N ILE A 66 -7.55 19.93 -5.88
CA ILE A 66 -8.08 18.62 -6.28
C ILE A 66 -6.97 17.58 -6.29
N ARG A 67 -5.82 17.86 -6.91
CA ARG A 67 -4.68 16.93 -6.98
C ARG A 67 -4.08 16.58 -5.61
N SER A 68 -4.10 17.54 -4.67
CA SER A 68 -3.61 17.29 -3.30
C SER A 68 -4.62 16.53 -2.43
N THR A 69 -5.91 16.68 -2.70
CA THR A 69 -6.98 16.08 -1.88
C THR A 69 -7.41 14.70 -2.37
N TYR A 70 -7.40 14.50 -3.68
CA TYR A 70 -7.83 13.26 -4.34
C TYR A 70 -6.64 12.59 -5.03
N PRO A 71 -6.01 11.58 -4.41
CA PRO A 71 -4.81 10.92 -4.96
C PRO A 71 -5.10 10.07 -6.20
N GLU A 72 -6.35 9.64 -6.40
CA GLU A 72 -6.74 8.93 -7.59
C GLU A 72 -6.75 9.85 -8.80
N TRP A 73 -6.07 9.42 -9.89
CA TRP A 73 -6.00 10.22 -11.11
C TRP A 73 -7.39 10.30 -11.77
N MET A 74 -7.83 11.53 -11.95
CA MET A 74 -9.05 11.92 -12.63
C MET A 74 -8.69 12.98 -13.68
N PRO A 75 -8.99 12.79 -14.97
CA PRO A 75 -8.61 13.74 -16.00
C PRO A 75 -9.29 15.10 -15.83
N ILE A 76 -8.50 16.16 -16.00
CA ILE A 76 -8.95 17.56 -15.94
C ILE A 76 -8.63 18.22 -17.28
N ILE A 77 -9.65 18.69 -17.99
CA ILE A 77 -9.53 19.45 -19.22
C ILE A 77 -9.89 20.91 -18.93
N PHE A 78 -8.96 21.82 -19.15
CA PHE A 78 -9.23 23.24 -18.99
C PHE A 78 -10.03 23.81 -20.16
N LEU A 79 -10.95 24.73 -19.83
CA LEU A 79 -11.66 25.57 -20.77
C LEU A 79 -11.03 26.98 -20.71
N SER A 80 -10.46 27.47 -21.82
CA SER A 80 -9.70 28.72 -21.84
C SER A 80 -10.14 29.61 -22.99
N ALA A 81 -10.28 30.90 -22.74
CA ALA A 81 -10.42 31.92 -23.77
C ALA A 81 -9.04 32.29 -24.38
N ASN A 82 -7.93 31.93 -23.72
CA ASN A 82 -6.57 32.25 -24.11
C ASN A 82 -5.83 30.99 -24.56
N ASP A 83 -5.24 31.02 -25.75
CA ASP A 83 -4.49 29.93 -26.37
C ASP A 83 -2.97 30.16 -26.36
N SER A 84 -2.48 31.15 -25.57
CA SER A 84 -1.05 31.43 -25.49
C SER A 84 -0.26 30.29 -24.83
N GLU A 85 0.96 30.06 -25.30
CA GLU A 85 1.89 29.04 -24.77
C GLU A 85 2.10 29.18 -23.25
N ALA A 86 2.16 30.42 -22.75
CA ALA A 86 2.32 30.69 -21.32
C ALA A 86 1.13 30.21 -20.48
N TYR A 87 -0.10 30.26 -21.02
CA TYR A 87 -1.29 29.75 -20.36
C TYR A 87 -1.35 28.21 -20.37
N LEU A 88 -0.94 27.61 -21.48
CA LEU A 88 -0.82 26.16 -21.61
C LEU A 88 0.18 25.58 -20.60
N THR A 89 1.37 26.20 -20.51
CA THR A 89 2.40 25.79 -19.54
C THR A 89 1.86 25.85 -18.11
N LYS A 90 1.19 26.94 -17.73
CA LYS A 90 0.57 27.06 -16.39
C LYS A 90 -0.48 25.98 -16.12
N GLY A 91 -1.24 25.57 -17.13
CA GLY A 91 -2.23 24.49 -17.03
C GLY A 91 -1.58 23.13 -16.73
N ILE A 92 -0.52 22.80 -17.46
CA ILE A 92 0.25 21.57 -17.23
C ILE A 92 0.89 21.58 -15.85
N ASP A 93 1.54 22.70 -15.46
CA ASP A 93 2.17 22.85 -14.13
C ASP A 93 1.17 22.77 -12.98
N ALA A 94 -0.08 23.14 -13.22
CA ALA A 94 -1.16 23.02 -12.26
C ALA A 94 -1.68 21.57 -12.10
N GLY A 95 -1.33 20.67 -13.04
CA GLY A 95 -1.77 19.27 -13.05
C GLY A 95 -2.99 18.98 -13.94
N GLY A 96 -3.28 19.85 -14.91
CA GLY A 96 -4.28 19.59 -15.96
C GLY A 96 -3.74 18.62 -17.01
N ASP A 97 -4.62 17.83 -17.59
CA ASP A 97 -4.27 16.79 -18.56
C ASP A 97 -4.46 17.26 -20.01
N ASP A 98 -5.35 18.22 -20.23
CA ASP A 98 -5.63 18.75 -21.57
C ASP A 98 -6.32 20.12 -21.47
N TYR A 99 -6.56 20.77 -22.63
CA TYR A 99 -7.27 22.04 -22.69
C TYR A 99 -8.17 22.14 -23.92
N LEU A 100 -9.18 23.01 -23.84
CA LEU A 100 -10.09 23.37 -24.92
C LEU A 100 -10.21 24.88 -25.00
N THR A 101 -10.03 25.45 -26.21
CA THR A 101 -10.23 26.88 -26.43
C THR A 101 -11.71 27.20 -26.58
N LYS A 102 -12.14 28.28 -25.95
CA LYS A 102 -13.50 28.86 -26.14
C LYS A 102 -13.50 29.71 -27.43
N PRO A 103 -14.58 29.66 -28.26
CA PRO A 103 -15.81 28.89 -28.05
C PRO A 103 -15.61 27.39 -28.26
N VAL A 104 -16.17 26.58 -27.34
CA VAL A 104 -16.03 25.13 -27.37
C VAL A 104 -16.77 24.57 -28.60
N LYS A 105 -16.07 23.76 -29.40
CA LYS A 105 -16.64 23.06 -30.55
C LYS A 105 -17.03 21.64 -30.16
N GLN A 106 -18.29 21.24 -30.41
CA GLN A 106 -18.81 19.94 -30.02
C GLN A 106 -17.96 18.76 -30.49
N VAL A 107 -17.51 18.78 -31.75
CA VAL A 107 -16.68 17.70 -32.31
C VAL A 107 -15.35 17.57 -31.57
N VAL A 108 -14.72 18.70 -31.18
CA VAL A 108 -13.44 18.70 -30.45
C VAL A 108 -13.65 18.25 -29.01
N LEU A 109 -14.70 18.75 -28.34
CA LEU A 109 -15.08 18.31 -26.99
C LEU A 109 -15.30 16.79 -26.93
N ALA A 110 -16.15 16.28 -27.82
CA ALA A 110 -16.45 14.85 -27.90
C ALA A 110 -15.19 14.00 -28.17
N ALA A 111 -14.29 14.46 -29.05
CA ALA A 111 -13.04 13.76 -29.33
C ALA A 111 -12.12 13.70 -28.10
N LYS A 112 -11.99 14.82 -27.36
CA LYS A 112 -11.17 14.88 -26.15
C LYS A 112 -11.74 14.05 -24.99
N ILE A 113 -13.05 14.11 -24.76
CA ILE A 113 -13.72 13.25 -23.76
C ILE A 113 -13.46 11.77 -24.06
N ARG A 114 -13.66 11.32 -25.31
CA ARG A 114 -13.40 9.93 -25.71
C ARG A 114 -11.92 9.54 -25.58
N ALA A 115 -10.99 10.49 -25.80
CA ALA A 115 -9.57 10.24 -25.58
C ALA A 115 -9.27 10.00 -24.10
N MET A 116 -9.80 10.83 -23.21
CA MET A 116 -9.64 10.69 -21.76
C MET A 116 -10.31 9.42 -21.23
N GLU A 117 -11.50 9.07 -21.73
CA GLU A 117 -12.17 7.81 -21.42
C GLU A 117 -11.28 6.60 -21.73
N ARG A 118 -10.65 6.57 -22.93
CA ARG A 118 -9.72 5.49 -23.29
C ARG A 118 -8.50 5.42 -22.36
N ILE A 119 -7.93 6.56 -22.00
CA ILE A 119 -6.79 6.63 -21.08
C ILE A 119 -7.19 6.08 -19.71
N SER A 120 -8.35 6.48 -19.18
CA SER A 120 -8.88 6.00 -17.90
C SER A 120 -9.11 4.48 -17.91
N LEU A 121 -9.69 3.94 -18.99
CA LEU A 121 -9.89 2.51 -19.15
C LEU A 121 -8.56 1.73 -19.23
N MET A 122 -7.59 2.24 -20.00
CA MET A 122 -6.27 1.61 -20.10
C MET A 122 -5.53 1.63 -18.77
N LYS A 123 -5.59 2.74 -18.03
CA LYS A 123 -5.01 2.85 -16.69
C LYS A 123 -5.64 1.85 -15.74
N SER A 124 -6.96 1.78 -15.68
CA SER A 124 -7.69 0.82 -14.84
C SER A 124 -7.34 -0.63 -15.17
N ALA A 125 -7.24 -0.98 -16.46
CA ALA A 125 -6.83 -2.31 -16.88
C ALA A 125 -5.40 -2.65 -16.49
N LEU A 126 -4.48 -1.68 -16.59
CA LEU A 126 -3.08 -1.82 -16.16
C LEU A 126 -2.99 -2.03 -14.63
N ASP A 127 -3.71 -1.22 -13.86
CA ASP A 127 -3.75 -1.33 -12.40
C ASP A 127 -4.32 -2.69 -11.96
N GLN A 128 -5.34 -3.20 -12.66
CA GLN A 128 -5.88 -4.55 -12.43
C GLN A 128 -4.89 -5.66 -12.78
N ALA A 129 -4.20 -5.54 -13.92
CA ALA A 129 -3.17 -6.51 -14.33
C ALA A 129 -2.01 -6.54 -13.33
N ASN A 130 -1.53 -5.37 -12.87
CA ASN A 130 -0.50 -5.27 -11.86
C ASN A 130 -0.94 -5.92 -10.53
N LYS A 131 -2.17 -5.65 -10.07
CA LYS A 131 -2.73 -6.34 -8.89
C LYS A 131 -2.78 -7.86 -9.06
N GLN A 132 -3.13 -8.34 -10.24
CA GLN A 132 -3.13 -9.80 -10.51
C GLN A 132 -1.71 -10.37 -10.49
N LEU A 133 -0.71 -9.69 -11.05
CA LEU A 133 0.69 -10.09 -10.99
C LEU A 133 1.22 -10.12 -9.55
N GLU A 134 0.94 -9.10 -8.75
CA GLU A 134 1.25 -9.07 -7.32
C GLU A 134 0.58 -10.23 -6.58
N LEU A 135 -0.65 -10.57 -6.98
CA LEU A 135 -1.37 -11.73 -6.46
C LEU A 135 -0.71 -13.06 -6.82
N LEU A 136 -0.05 -13.19 -7.95
CA LEU A 136 0.64 -14.41 -8.39
C LEU A 136 2.06 -14.50 -7.83
N SER A 137 2.68 -13.40 -7.42
CA SER A 137 4.01 -13.42 -6.80
C SER A 137 3.96 -14.09 -5.43
N SER A 138 4.84 -15.04 -5.17
CA SER A 138 5.06 -15.66 -3.86
C SER A 138 6.16 -15.02 -3.04
N ILE A 139 6.85 -14.03 -3.61
CA ILE A 139 7.98 -13.32 -2.99
C ILE A 139 7.53 -11.90 -2.62
N ASP A 140 7.98 -11.42 -1.48
CA ASP A 140 7.83 -10.02 -1.08
C ASP A 140 8.80 -9.15 -1.91
N PRO A 141 8.30 -8.14 -2.66
CA PRO A 141 9.13 -7.39 -3.59
C PRO A 141 10.21 -6.54 -2.89
N LEU A 142 9.99 -6.15 -1.63
CA LEU A 142 10.94 -5.36 -0.87
C LEU A 142 12.04 -6.23 -0.26
N THR A 143 11.66 -7.22 0.52
CA THR A 143 12.61 -8.01 1.34
C THR A 143 13.12 -9.26 0.65
N GLN A 144 12.58 -9.63 -0.51
CA GLN A 144 12.93 -10.81 -1.31
C GLN A 144 12.78 -12.16 -0.58
N VAL A 145 12.15 -12.18 0.59
CA VAL A 145 11.68 -13.41 1.24
C VAL A 145 10.25 -13.75 0.76
N LEU A 146 9.71 -14.88 1.18
CA LEU A 146 8.33 -15.21 0.84
C LEU A 146 7.36 -14.15 1.40
N ASN A 147 6.33 -13.81 0.65
CA ASN A 147 5.21 -13.06 1.20
C ASN A 147 4.21 -14.01 1.87
N ARG A 148 3.20 -13.46 2.55
CA ARG A 148 2.15 -14.26 3.24
C ARG A 148 1.50 -15.30 2.35
N ARG A 149 1.35 -15.02 1.04
CA ARG A 149 0.74 -15.94 0.07
C ARG A 149 1.70 -17.08 -0.27
N GLY A 150 2.98 -16.78 -0.51
CA GLY A 150 4.02 -17.79 -0.77
C GLY A 150 4.28 -18.68 0.44
N LEU A 151 4.15 -18.13 1.66
CA LEU A 151 4.25 -18.91 2.91
C LEU A 151 3.13 -19.95 3.07
N SER A 152 1.90 -19.59 2.73
CA SER A 152 0.71 -20.40 3.04
C SER A 152 0.79 -21.85 2.53
N PRO A 153 1.11 -22.13 1.26
CA PRO A 153 1.22 -23.51 0.78
C PRO A 153 2.36 -24.28 1.47
N ILE A 154 3.52 -23.62 1.70
CA ILE A 154 4.69 -24.25 2.31
C ILE A 154 4.42 -24.60 3.77
N LEU A 155 3.77 -23.71 4.52
CA LEU A 155 3.36 -23.98 5.91
C LEU A 155 2.36 -25.14 5.98
N ASN A 156 1.39 -25.20 5.06
CA ASN A 156 0.42 -26.29 4.99
C ASN A 156 1.08 -27.63 4.68
N ASP A 157 2.05 -27.66 3.78
CA ASP A 157 2.77 -28.88 3.44
C ASP A 157 3.69 -29.31 4.60
N SER A 158 4.38 -28.37 5.24
CA SER A 158 5.17 -28.62 6.45
C SER A 158 4.30 -29.20 7.58
N TRP A 159 3.12 -28.62 7.82
CA TRP A 159 2.17 -29.13 8.79
C TRP A 159 1.76 -30.57 8.50
N LYS A 160 1.35 -30.89 7.26
CA LYS A 160 0.93 -32.22 6.85
C LYS A 160 2.06 -33.27 6.96
N ASN A 161 3.26 -32.87 6.55
CA ASN A 161 4.41 -33.79 6.57
C ASN A 161 4.86 -34.07 8.00
N ASN A 162 4.92 -33.09 8.87
CA ASN A 162 5.27 -33.27 10.27
C ASN A 162 4.25 -34.19 11.00
N LEU A 163 2.95 -34.06 10.70
CA LEU A 163 1.93 -34.98 11.24
C LEU A 163 2.11 -36.42 10.79
N LYS A 164 2.45 -36.62 9.50
CA LYS A 164 2.67 -37.97 8.95
C LYS A 164 3.89 -38.69 9.56
N GLU A 165 4.95 -37.92 9.80
CA GLU A 165 6.22 -38.42 10.28
C GLU A 165 6.35 -38.39 11.81
N SER A 166 5.29 -37.96 12.50
CA SER A 166 5.29 -37.74 13.97
C SER A 166 6.46 -36.87 14.45
N ALA A 167 6.87 -35.91 13.61
CA ALA A 167 7.93 -34.98 13.89
C ALA A 167 7.37 -33.66 14.46
N GLU A 168 8.21 -32.83 15.06
CA GLU A 168 7.80 -31.52 15.53
C GLU A 168 7.98 -30.45 14.45
N LEU A 169 6.97 -29.59 14.29
CA LEU A 169 7.04 -28.32 13.55
C LEU A 169 7.01 -27.20 14.56
N SER A 170 8.02 -26.35 14.55
CA SER A 170 8.04 -25.12 15.33
C SER A 170 7.86 -23.90 14.44
N LEU A 171 7.18 -22.88 14.96
CA LEU A 171 7.01 -21.58 14.30
C LEU A 171 7.54 -20.45 15.19
N LEU A 172 8.17 -19.48 14.54
CA LEU A 172 8.53 -18.21 15.15
C LEU A 172 7.70 -17.10 14.47
N MET A 173 7.00 -16.31 15.26
CA MET A 173 6.40 -15.05 14.85
C MET A 173 7.27 -13.91 15.35
N LEU A 174 7.72 -13.05 14.46
CA LEU A 174 8.69 -11.99 14.76
C LEU A 174 8.08 -10.64 14.39
N ASP A 175 8.35 -9.64 15.23
CA ASP A 175 7.92 -8.25 14.96
C ASP A 175 9.05 -7.30 15.40
N ILE A 176 9.41 -6.36 14.53
CA ILE A 176 10.46 -5.37 14.78
C ILE A 176 9.96 -4.36 15.81
N ASP A 177 10.65 -4.26 16.93
CA ASP A 177 10.26 -3.40 18.03
C ASP A 177 10.32 -1.92 17.66
N CYS A 178 9.26 -1.19 17.99
CA CYS A 178 9.16 0.26 17.78
C CYS A 178 9.31 0.70 16.32
N PHE A 179 8.98 -0.16 15.33
CA PHE A 179 9.19 0.13 13.91
C PHE A 179 8.40 1.35 13.42
N LYS A 180 7.21 1.59 13.97
CA LYS A 180 6.47 2.84 13.69
C LYS A 180 7.27 4.08 14.09
N LEU A 181 7.90 4.09 15.26
CA LEU A 181 8.77 5.20 15.68
C LEU A 181 9.99 5.34 14.78
N TYR A 182 10.51 4.24 14.25
CA TYR A 182 11.57 4.25 13.25
C TYR A 182 11.12 5.02 12.00
N ASN A 183 9.99 4.63 11.41
CA ASN A 183 9.43 5.28 10.23
C ASN A 183 9.09 6.75 10.47
N ASP A 184 8.48 7.07 11.61
CA ASP A 184 8.06 8.44 11.95
C ASP A 184 9.26 9.40 12.06
N ASN A 185 10.46 8.91 12.44
CA ASN A 185 11.64 9.73 12.65
C ASN A 185 12.68 9.66 11.51
N TYR A 186 12.86 8.50 10.88
CA TYR A 186 13.84 8.33 9.79
C TYR A 186 13.22 8.36 8.39
N GLY A 187 11.87 8.31 8.30
CA GLY A 187 11.14 8.25 7.04
C GLY A 187 10.97 6.83 6.51
N HIS A 188 9.96 6.65 5.65
CA HIS A 188 9.58 5.33 5.12
C HIS A 188 10.68 4.68 4.27
N GLN A 189 11.48 5.46 3.54
CA GLN A 189 12.59 4.90 2.75
C GLN A 189 13.64 4.23 3.62
N GLN A 190 14.02 4.84 4.74
CA GLN A 190 14.94 4.24 5.71
C GLN A 190 14.31 3.04 6.41
N GLY A 191 12.97 3.07 6.62
CA GLY A 191 12.23 1.91 7.13
C GLY A 191 12.26 0.74 6.15
N ASP A 192 12.12 0.99 4.86
CA ASP A 192 12.23 -0.03 3.82
C ASP A 192 13.64 -0.64 3.79
N ASP A 193 14.69 0.19 3.84
CA ASP A 193 16.08 -0.28 3.91
C ASP A 193 16.32 -1.13 5.17
N CYS A 194 15.79 -0.71 6.32
CA CYS A 194 15.83 -1.47 7.57
C CYS A 194 15.15 -2.84 7.45
N LEU A 195 13.96 -2.91 6.82
CA LEU A 195 13.27 -4.18 6.59
C LEU A 195 14.07 -5.14 5.72
N VAL A 196 14.73 -4.64 4.68
CA VAL A 196 15.63 -5.44 3.82
C VAL A 196 16.81 -5.97 4.62
N GLU A 197 17.47 -5.13 5.41
CA GLU A 197 18.61 -5.53 6.23
C GLU A 197 18.22 -6.57 7.29
N VAL A 198 17.11 -6.37 7.99
CA VAL A 198 16.56 -7.30 8.98
C VAL A 198 16.20 -8.65 8.33
N ALA A 199 15.55 -8.66 7.18
CA ALA A 199 15.21 -9.90 6.47
C ALA A 199 16.46 -10.69 6.05
N ASN A 200 17.51 -9.99 5.60
CA ASN A 200 18.81 -10.60 5.29
C ASN A 200 19.48 -11.22 6.52
N ILE A 201 19.45 -10.49 7.65
CA ILE A 201 20.03 -10.98 8.93
C ILE A 201 19.28 -12.25 9.39
N PHE A 202 17.93 -12.25 9.34
CA PHE A 202 17.16 -13.43 9.71
C PHE A 202 17.48 -14.62 8.79
N SER A 203 17.59 -14.37 7.49
CA SER A 203 17.90 -15.42 6.51
C SER A 203 19.28 -16.06 6.70
N GLN A 204 20.27 -15.30 7.20
CA GLN A 204 21.63 -15.80 7.47
C GLN A 204 21.68 -16.82 8.62
N VAL A 205 20.76 -16.73 9.57
CA VAL A 205 20.69 -17.62 10.73
C VAL A 205 20.00 -18.95 10.39
N LEU A 206 19.26 -19.01 9.27
CA LEU A 206 18.43 -20.14 8.90
C LEU A 206 19.17 -21.18 8.05
N ASP A 207 18.79 -22.43 8.22
CA ASP A 207 19.17 -23.50 7.29
C ASP A 207 18.31 -23.40 6.04
N GLN A 208 18.86 -22.80 4.99
CA GLN A 208 18.16 -22.55 3.72
C GLN A 208 17.65 -23.84 3.02
N SER A 209 18.15 -25.01 3.40
CA SER A 209 17.67 -26.29 2.84
C SER A 209 16.35 -26.76 3.47
N ARG A 210 15.98 -26.21 4.64
CA ARG A 210 14.88 -26.74 5.45
C ARG A 210 13.99 -25.63 6.04
N ASP A 211 14.62 -24.59 6.60
CA ASP A 211 13.92 -23.53 7.31
C ASP A 211 13.31 -22.56 6.30
N VAL A 212 12.14 -22.02 6.61
CA VAL A 212 11.40 -21.13 5.71
C VAL A 212 11.12 -19.82 6.38
N ILE A 213 11.44 -18.73 5.71
CA ILE A 213 11.14 -17.37 6.18
C ILE A 213 10.21 -16.66 5.21
N GLY A 214 9.31 -15.83 5.76
CA GLY A 214 8.51 -14.91 4.96
C GLY A 214 8.04 -13.72 5.76
N ARG A 215 7.74 -12.66 5.03
CA ARG A 215 7.13 -11.45 5.58
C ARG A 215 5.62 -11.62 5.62
N TYR A 216 5.07 -11.60 6.84
CA TYR A 216 3.66 -11.86 7.08
C TYR A 216 2.80 -10.61 6.83
N GLY A 217 3.34 -9.43 7.13
CA GLY A 217 2.73 -8.12 6.86
C GLY A 217 3.46 -7.01 7.62
N GLY A 218 3.56 -5.81 7.03
CA GLY A 218 4.24 -4.68 7.66
C GLY A 218 5.68 -5.02 8.11
N GLU A 219 5.91 -4.97 9.41
CA GLU A 219 7.17 -5.34 10.08
C GLU A 219 7.20 -6.75 10.67
N GLU A 220 6.18 -7.56 10.36
CA GLU A 220 6.04 -8.91 10.90
C GLU A 220 6.61 -9.97 9.94
N PHE A 221 7.35 -10.93 10.51
CA PHE A 221 7.91 -12.07 9.81
C PHE A 221 7.47 -13.38 10.46
N ILE A 222 7.35 -14.43 9.65
CA ILE A 222 7.19 -15.82 10.13
C ILE A 222 8.39 -16.64 9.69
N ILE A 223 8.90 -17.45 10.61
CA ILE A 223 9.88 -18.49 10.32
C ILE A 223 9.28 -19.83 10.69
N ALA A 224 9.24 -20.74 9.74
CA ALA A 224 8.89 -22.12 9.97
C ALA A 224 10.16 -22.97 10.07
N LEU A 225 10.20 -23.81 11.09
CA LEU A 225 11.29 -24.75 11.40
C LEU A 225 10.75 -26.18 11.37
N PRO A 226 10.65 -26.81 10.18
CA PRO A 226 10.23 -28.21 10.07
C PRO A 226 11.20 -29.13 10.80
N TYR A 227 10.67 -30.22 11.34
CA TYR A 227 11.46 -31.26 12.06
C TYR A 227 12.30 -30.70 13.22
N THR A 228 11.83 -29.62 13.84
CA THR A 228 12.61 -28.87 14.84
C THR A 228 11.86 -28.86 16.18
N PRO A 229 12.38 -29.53 17.21
CA PRO A 229 11.81 -29.50 18.55
C PRO A 229 11.83 -28.08 19.15
N ILE A 230 10.90 -27.83 20.08
CA ILE A 230 10.72 -26.52 20.72
C ILE A 230 12.02 -25.98 21.33
N GLU A 231 12.83 -26.83 21.95
CA GLU A 231 14.09 -26.40 22.55
C GLU A 231 15.09 -25.87 21.50
N SER A 232 15.18 -26.53 20.34
CA SER A 232 16.00 -26.06 19.22
C SER A 232 15.44 -24.76 18.62
N ALA A 233 14.11 -24.63 18.54
CA ALA A 233 13.45 -23.40 18.09
C ALA A 233 13.73 -22.21 19.04
N ARG A 234 13.80 -22.44 20.35
CA ARG A 234 14.20 -21.42 21.35
C ARG A 234 15.62 -20.96 21.13
N PHE A 235 16.56 -21.89 20.90
CA PHE A 235 17.95 -21.53 20.57
C PHE A 235 18.04 -20.70 19.29
N LYS A 236 17.27 -21.06 18.27
CA LYS A 236 17.17 -20.32 17.01
C LYS A 236 16.62 -18.90 17.22
N ALA A 237 15.57 -18.75 18.01
CA ALA A 237 15.02 -17.45 18.36
C ALA A 237 16.05 -16.57 19.08
N GLN A 238 16.80 -17.10 20.04
CA GLN A 238 17.87 -16.39 20.72
C GLN A 238 19.03 -16.00 19.78
N GLU A 239 19.40 -16.90 18.88
CA GLU A 239 20.43 -16.67 17.85
C GLU A 239 20.04 -15.50 16.93
N ILE A 240 18.78 -15.45 16.49
CA ILE A 240 18.23 -14.37 15.67
C ILE A 240 18.34 -13.03 16.41
N ILE A 241 17.90 -12.97 17.67
CA ILE A 241 17.99 -11.75 18.49
C ILE A 241 19.44 -11.29 18.61
N ASN A 242 20.35 -12.18 18.94
CA ASN A 242 21.77 -11.85 19.14
C ASN A 242 22.43 -11.38 17.84
N THR A 243 22.10 -12.00 16.70
CA THR A 243 22.64 -11.62 15.39
C THR A 243 22.13 -10.25 14.98
N LEU A 244 20.84 -9.98 15.16
CA LEU A 244 20.25 -8.66 14.88
C LEU A 244 20.89 -7.57 15.73
N LEU A 245 21.04 -7.79 17.03
CA LEU A 245 21.70 -6.84 17.93
C LEU A 245 23.16 -6.59 17.56
N SER A 246 23.86 -7.61 17.09
CA SER A 246 25.25 -7.51 16.67
C SER A 246 25.45 -6.66 15.41
N ALA A 247 24.42 -6.55 14.56
CA ALA A 247 24.42 -5.68 13.38
C ALA A 247 24.37 -4.18 13.74
N LYS A 248 23.89 -3.84 14.94
CA LYS A 248 23.85 -2.46 15.48
C LYS A 248 23.16 -1.46 14.55
N ILE A 249 22.07 -1.87 13.90
CA ILE A 249 21.24 -0.95 13.09
C ILE A 249 20.72 0.14 14.04
N ALA A 250 21.10 1.40 13.83
CA ALA A 250 20.77 2.49 14.74
C ALA A 250 19.27 2.74 14.83
N HIS A 251 18.73 2.87 16.05
CA HIS A 251 17.35 3.28 16.33
C HIS A 251 17.32 4.18 17.58
N GLU A 252 17.79 5.41 17.44
CA GLU A 252 17.94 6.36 18.54
C GLU A 252 16.60 6.73 19.22
N TYR A 253 15.49 6.60 18.52
CA TYR A 253 14.14 6.92 19.01
C TYR A 253 13.43 5.70 19.62
N SER A 254 14.05 4.54 19.64
CA SER A 254 13.47 3.36 20.27
C SER A 254 13.40 3.51 21.79
N THR A 255 12.28 3.05 22.35
CA THR A 255 12.10 3.00 23.82
C THR A 255 12.68 1.73 24.45
N VAL A 256 13.30 0.85 23.65
CA VAL A 256 13.83 -0.44 24.08
C VAL A 256 15.35 -0.39 24.16
N LEU A 257 16.01 -0.19 23.02
CA LEU A 257 17.48 -0.12 22.88
C LEU A 257 17.82 0.92 21.80
N PRO A 258 19.03 1.51 21.80
CA PRO A 258 19.44 2.46 20.75
C PRO A 258 19.71 1.78 19.39
N TYR A 259 19.28 0.55 19.22
CA TYR A 259 19.39 -0.27 18.02
C TYR A 259 18.06 -0.95 17.71
N VAL A 260 17.88 -1.35 16.45
CA VAL A 260 16.76 -2.16 16.04
C VAL A 260 16.79 -3.49 16.80
N SER A 261 15.65 -3.84 17.39
CA SER A 261 15.44 -5.09 18.12
C SER A 261 14.17 -5.79 17.64
N VAL A 262 13.98 -7.03 18.06
CA VAL A 262 12.86 -7.86 17.65
C VAL A 262 12.25 -8.59 18.83
N SER A 263 10.92 -8.66 18.87
CA SER A 263 10.16 -9.54 19.77
C SER A 263 9.73 -10.79 19.02
N ILE A 264 9.97 -11.96 19.60
CA ILE A 264 9.72 -13.26 18.97
C ILE A 264 8.79 -14.10 19.83
N GLY A 265 7.71 -14.62 19.20
CA GLY A 265 6.88 -15.65 19.78
C GLY A 265 7.20 -17.02 19.18
N VAL A 266 7.41 -18.01 20.02
CA VAL A 266 7.75 -19.39 19.62
C VAL A 266 6.61 -20.33 19.96
N SER A 267 6.15 -21.10 18.99
CA SER A 267 5.18 -22.20 19.18
C SER A 267 5.68 -23.51 18.56
N SER A 268 5.15 -24.62 19.02
CA SER A 268 5.46 -25.96 18.48
C SER A 268 4.22 -26.84 18.49
N THR A 269 4.18 -27.79 17.57
CA THR A 269 3.15 -28.84 17.55
C THR A 269 3.13 -29.68 18.83
N SER A 270 4.23 -29.74 19.57
CA SER A 270 4.29 -30.42 20.88
C SER A 270 3.41 -29.79 21.95
N TYR A 271 2.96 -28.53 21.76
CA TYR A 271 2.01 -27.86 22.67
C TYR A 271 0.53 -28.07 22.26
N GLY A 272 0.22 -29.11 21.50
CA GLY A 272 -1.14 -29.57 21.25
C GLY A 272 -1.93 -28.71 20.25
N ALA A 273 -1.27 -28.00 19.36
CA ALA A 273 -1.96 -27.34 18.25
C ALA A 273 -2.71 -28.35 17.39
N SER A 274 -4.00 -28.17 17.17
CA SER A 274 -4.84 -29.06 16.36
C SER A 274 -4.92 -28.65 14.88
N SER A 275 -4.44 -27.47 14.54
CA SER A 275 -4.37 -26.94 13.18
C SER A 275 -3.20 -25.98 13.02
N LEU A 276 -2.81 -25.75 11.76
CA LEU A 276 -1.78 -24.76 11.42
C LEU A 276 -2.19 -23.34 11.90
N GLU A 277 -3.48 -22.98 11.74
CA GLU A 277 -3.98 -21.70 12.20
C GLU A 277 -3.83 -21.54 13.72
N GLN A 278 -4.07 -22.61 14.46
CA GLN A 278 -3.87 -22.60 15.91
C GLN A 278 -2.38 -22.46 16.27
N LEU A 279 -1.49 -23.13 15.55
CA LEU A 279 -0.04 -23.02 15.75
C LEU A 279 0.45 -21.59 15.50
N ILE A 280 -0.02 -20.95 14.41
CA ILE A 280 0.28 -19.54 14.11
C ILE A 280 -0.25 -18.62 15.22
N LYS A 281 -1.49 -18.82 15.67
CA LYS A 281 -2.09 -18.04 16.75
C LYS A 281 -1.34 -18.19 18.06
N GLN A 282 -0.83 -19.38 18.37
CA GLN A 282 0.00 -19.62 19.57
C GLN A 282 1.32 -18.84 19.48
N ALA A 283 1.98 -18.82 18.32
CA ALA A 283 3.19 -18.01 18.10
C ALA A 283 2.89 -16.51 18.26
N ASP A 284 1.79 -16.03 17.70
CA ASP A 284 1.37 -14.63 17.81
C ASP A 284 1.11 -14.20 19.27
N LEU A 285 0.39 -15.02 20.05
CA LEU A 285 0.16 -14.79 21.47
C LEU A 285 1.48 -14.74 22.25
N ALA A 286 2.42 -15.61 21.97
CA ALA A 286 3.74 -15.61 22.60
C ALA A 286 4.53 -14.35 22.22
N MET A 287 4.49 -13.93 20.95
CA MET A 287 5.13 -12.67 20.51
C MET A 287 4.56 -11.47 21.27
N TYR A 288 3.24 -11.42 21.43
CA TYR A 288 2.62 -10.35 22.21
C TYR A 288 3.10 -10.36 23.67
N GLN A 289 3.26 -11.54 24.31
CA GLN A 289 3.87 -11.65 25.64
C GLN A 289 5.31 -11.13 25.69
N ALA A 290 6.12 -11.41 24.64
CA ALA A 290 7.47 -10.87 24.54
C ALA A 290 7.44 -9.33 24.48
N LYS A 291 6.51 -8.75 23.72
CA LYS A 291 6.33 -7.28 23.65
C LYS A 291 5.91 -6.66 24.99
N GLU A 292 5.01 -7.29 25.74
CA GLU A 292 4.59 -6.82 27.06
C GLU A 292 5.74 -6.94 28.09
N ASN A 293 6.57 -7.95 28.00
CA ASN A 293 7.69 -8.22 28.87
C ASN A 293 8.98 -7.46 28.48
N ARG A 294 8.87 -6.20 28.09
CA ARG A 294 9.98 -5.28 27.75
C ARG A 294 10.60 -5.43 26.38
N ARG A 295 10.02 -6.23 25.46
CA ARG A 295 10.56 -6.41 24.11
C ARG A 295 11.96 -7.01 24.04
N ASN A 296 12.59 -7.04 22.86
CA ASN A 296 13.94 -7.54 22.62
C ASN A 296 14.21 -8.90 23.27
N GLN A 297 13.26 -9.81 23.11
CA GLN A 297 13.31 -11.16 23.68
C GLN A 297 12.39 -12.10 22.91
N TYR A 298 12.50 -13.37 23.21
CA TYR A 298 11.47 -14.32 22.80
C TYR A 298 10.61 -14.78 23.99
N ALA A 299 9.39 -15.16 23.70
CA ALA A 299 8.54 -15.91 24.61
C ALA A 299 8.07 -17.20 23.93
N VAL A 300 7.82 -18.22 24.74
CA VAL A 300 7.33 -19.52 24.25
C VAL A 300 5.87 -19.64 24.65
N PHE A 301 5.02 -20.06 23.71
CA PHE A 301 3.63 -20.37 24.05
C PHE A 301 3.59 -21.53 25.06
N ASN A 302 2.98 -21.30 26.21
CA ASN A 302 2.69 -22.33 27.18
C ASN A 302 1.19 -22.52 27.23
N ALA A 303 0.70 -23.72 26.93
CA ALA A 303 -0.66 -24.10 27.25
C ALA A 303 -0.74 -24.18 28.79
N GLY A 304 -1.25 -23.11 29.45
CA GLY A 304 -1.45 -23.08 30.89
C GLY A 304 -2.40 -24.15 31.34
#